data_098d143bf64046e1f18ea683d7faac87
#
_entry.id   098d143bf64046e1f18ea683d7faac87
#
_cell.length_a   1.000
_cell.length_b   1.000
_cell.length_c   1.000
_cell.angle_alpha   90.00
_cell.angle_beta   90.00
_cell.angle_gamma   90.00
#
_symmetry.space_group_name_H-M   'P 1'
#
loop_
_entity.id
_entity.type
_entity.pdbx_description
1 polymer ?
#
loop_
_entity_poly.entity_id
_entity_poly.type
_entity_poly.pdbx_seq_one_letter_code
_entity_poly.pdbx_strand_id
1 'polypeptide(L)'
;RDGKFWLLWKSDTNAPHVRGEVEIFSQELSKDGISLVGEPTSIFGADATGSEIIENPDLVYYGNKLYLVFSAGWWADETYYTGTALCNSPQGACELFDFEAKSGTYLGRPVVGPGGVSVIDNGQETLVVFHSWVGGTAGTGGTRTSVVVTAEQLIKFAN
;
A
#
# COMPACT_ATOMS: atom_id res chain seq x y z
N ARG A 1 -17.08 3.45 6.23
CA ARG A 1 -18.36 2.85 6.67
C ARG A 1 -19.27 3.86 7.37
N ASP A 2 -18.74 4.89 7.98
CA ASP A 2 -19.43 5.89 8.79
C ASP A 2 -19.59 7.26 8.08
N GLY A 3 -19.28 7.33 6.80
CA GLY A 3 -19.31 8.56 6.01
C GLY A 3 -18.19 9.55 6.34
N LYS A 4 -17.14 9.08 6.96
CA LYS A 4 -15.93 9.84 7.22
C LYS A 4 -14.91 9.66 6.09
N PHE A 5 -14.13 10.72 5.84
CA PHE A 5 -13.00 10.73 4.92
C PHE A 5 -11.71 10.77 5.70
N TRP A 6 -10.68 10.11 5.18
CA TRP A 6 -9.36 10.01 5.78
C TRP A 6 -8.30 10.37 4.76
N LEU A 7 -7.37 11.22 5.15
CA LEU A 7 -6.16 11.49 4.40
C LEU A 7 -5.06 10.56 4.90
N LEU A 8 -4.39 9.89 3.97
CA LEU A 8 -3.24 9.06 4.22
C LEU A 8 -2.02 9.64 3.49
N TRP A 9 -0.87 9.64 4.14
CA TRP A 9 0.39 10.05 3.52
C TRP A 9 1.58 9.39 4.21
N LYS A 10 2.71 9.36 3.56
CA LYS A 10 3.99 8.97 4.17
C LYS A 10 4.78 10.20 4.58
N SER A 11 5.60 10.08 5.62
CA SER A 11 6.69 11.03 5.84
C SER A 11 7.79 10.78 4.79
N ASP A 12 8.49 11.85 4.38
CA ASP A 12 9.58 11.75 3.39
C ASP A 12 10.95 11.82 4.08
N THR A 13 11.08 11.14 5.22
CA THR A 13 12.28 11.13 6.05
C THR A 13 13.44 10.35 5.44
N ASN A 14 13.18 9.57 4.39
CA ASN A 14 14.19 8.91 3.57
C ASN A 14 14.81 9.83 2.50
N ALA A 15 14.38 11.10 2.40
CA ALA A 15 15.01 12.07 1.52
C ALA A 15 16.45 12.38 2.00
N PRO A 16 17.41 12.68 1.09
CA PRO A 16 18.84 12.85 1.41
C PRO A 16 19.15 13.85 2.52
N HIS A 17 18.23 14.77 2.81
CA HIS A 17 18.40 15.86 3.76
C HIS A 17 17.60 15.67 5.06
N VAL A 18 16.80 14.63 5.15
CA VAL A 18 15.94 14.34 6.29
C VAL A 18 16.39 13.01 6.89
N ARG A 19 16.58 12.98 8.20
CA ARG A 19 16.91 11.75 8.92
C ARG A 19 15.71 11.36 9.78
N GLY A 20 15.32 10.12 9.68
CA GLY A 20 14.23 9.56 10.47
C GLY A 20 13.68 8.32 9.83
N GLU A 21 12.79 7.70 10.53
CA GLU A 21 12.05 6.57 10.02
C GLU A 21 10.92 7.03 9.10
N VAL A 22 10.66 6.27 8.03
CA VAL A 22 9.51 6.53 7.17
C VAL A 22 8.27 5.96 7.84
N GLU A 23 7.27 6.82 8.02
CA GLU A 23 6.01 6.48 8.65
C GLU A 23 4.83 6.80 7.74
N ILE A 24 3.75 6.04 7.90
CA ILE A 24 2.45 6.33 7.31
C ILE A 24 1.57 6.98 8.36
N PHE A 25 1.02 8.13 8.00
CA PHE A 25 0.10 8.91 8.81
C PHE A 25 -1.32 8.82 8.29
N SER A 26 -2.25 8.99 9.20
CA SER A 26 -3.67 9.14 8.91
C SER A 26 -4.26 10.32 9.67
N GLN A 27 -5.16 11.07 9.02
CA GLN A 27 -5.91 12.17 9.64
C GLN A 27 -7.32 12.25 9.06
N GLU A 28 -8.31 12.50 9.92
CA GLU A 28 -9.69 12.69 9.48
C GLU A 28 -9.82 13.98 8.64
N LEU A 29 -10.63 13.92 7.61
CA LEU A 29 -11.05 15.07 6.82
C LEU A 29 -12.48 15.47 7.19
N SER A 30 -12.77 16.76 7.01
CA SER A 30 -14.14 17.26 7.06
C SER A 30 -15.03 16.57 6.02
N LYS A 31 -16.35 16.66 6.18
CA LYS A 31 -17.32 16.01 5.29
C LYS A 31 -17.23 16.43 3.82
N ASP A 32 -16.66 17.60 3.55
CA ASP A 32 -16.39 18.09 2.18
C ASP A 32 -15.03 17.62 1.64
N GLY A 33 -14.23 16.91 2.45
CA GLY A 33 -12.93 16.38 2.06
C GLY A 33 -11.81 17.44 1.93
N ILE A 34 -12.03 18.68 2.40
CA ILE A 34 -11.10 19.80 2.15
C ILE A 34 -10.27 20.16 3.38
N SER A 35 -10.86 20.11 4.57
CA SER A 35 -10.21 20.55 5.81
C SER A 35 -9.76 19.36 6.66
N LEU A 36 -8.61 19.50 7.31
CA LEU A 36 -8.12 18.53 8.29
C LEU A 36 -8.92 18.64 9.59
N VAL A 37 -9.22 17.52 10.23
CA VAL A 37 -9.94 17.43 11.51
C VAL A 37 -9.07 16.69 12.51
N GLY A 38 -8.87 17.30 13.70
CA GLY A 38 -8.01 16.73 14.75
C GLY A 38 -6.53 16.74 14.37
N GLU A 39 -5.76 15.89 15.04
CA GLU A 39 -4.31 15.77 14.83
C GLU A 39 -3.98 14.54 13.97
N PRO A 40 -2.88 14.58 13.21
CA PRO A 40 -2.39 13.41 12.50
C PRO A 40 -1.91 12.32 13.46
N THR A 41 -2.08 11.08 13.08
CA THR A 41 -1.57 9.93 13.84
C THR A 41 -0.69 9.08 12.95
N SER A 42 0.52 8.74 13.41
CA SER A 42 1.34 7.71 12.79
C SER A 42 0.68 6.36 13.06
N ILE A 43 0.36 5.63 11.99
CA ILE A 43 -0.35 4.35 12.07
C ILE A 43 0.52 3.15 11.72
N PHE A 44 1.64 3.35 11.01
CA PHE A 44 2.55 2.28 10.60
C PHE A 44 3.93 2.82 10.24
N GLY A 45 5.00 2.13 10.64
CA GLY A 45 6.38 2.49 10.39
C GLY A 45 7.11 1.50 9.48
N ALA A 46 8.14 1.96 8.80
CA ALA A 46 8.95 1.15 7.89
C ALA A 46 9.74 0.05 8.61
N ASP A 47 10.10 0.26 9.89
CA ASP A 47 10.79 -0.71 10.74
C ASP A 47 10.06 -2.06 10.81
N ALA A 48 8.73 -2.02 10.83
CA ALA A 48 7.89 -3.22 10.85
C ALA A 48 8.09 -4.12 9.62
N THR A 49 8.56 -3.57 8.50
CA THR A 49 8.71 -4.28 7.21
C THR A 49 10.12 -4.77 6.95
N GLY A 50 11.12 -4.30 7.69
CA GLY A 50 12.53 -4.47 7.38
C GLY A 50 12.99 -3.70 6.13
N SER A 51 12.15 -2.83 5.57
CA SER A 51 12.48 -1.94 4.45
C SER A 51 12.72 -0.53 4.97
N GLU A 52 13.60 0.23 4.31
CA GLU A 52 13.80 1.66 4.60
C GLU A 52 12.73 2.54 3.96
N ILE A 53 11.91 1.99 3.07
CA ILE A 53 10.91 2.72 2.30
C ILE A 53 9.57 2.02 2.40
N ILE A 54 8.56 2.78 2.83
CA ILE A 54 7.14 2.45 2.68
C ILE A 54 6.43 3.64 2.05
N GLU A 55 5.47 3.39 1.16
CA GLU A 55 4.77 4.46 0.45
C GLU A 55 3.43 3.98 -0.14
N ASN A 56 2.70 4.89 -0.80
CA ASN A 56 1.41 4.61 -1.44
C ASN A 56 0.40 3.93 -0.49
N PRO A 57 0.12 4.51 0.69
CA PRO A 57 -0.83 3.93 1.61
C PRO A 57 -2.27 4.02 1.09
N ASP A 58 -3.04 2.95 1.28
CA ASP A 58 -4.47 2.92 1.08
C ASP A 58 -5.14 2.11 2.20
N LEU A 59 -6.32 2.53 2.68
CA LEU A 59 -7.07 1.84 3.72
C LEU A 59 -8.33 1.21 3.11
N VAL A 60 -8.49 -0.08 3.30
CA VAL A 60 -9.64 -0.81 2.78
C VAL A 60 -10.27 -1.72 3.83
N TYR A 61 -11.59 -1.72 3.88
CA TYR A 61 -12.32 -2.77 4.59
C TYR A 61 -12.49 -3.98 3.68
N TYR A 62 -11.96 -5.12 4.12
CA TYR A 62 -12.23 -6.41 3.49
C TYR A 62 -12.82 -7.37 4.52
N GLY A 63 -14.03 -7.84 4.27
CA GLY A 63 -14.82 -8.49 5.31
C GLY A 63 -15.13 -7.52 6.48
N ASN A 64 -14.77 -7.91 7.68
CA ASN A 64 -14.94 -7.11 8.91
C ASN A 64 -13.63 -6.50 9.43
N LYS A 65 -12.56 -6.59 8.66
CA LYS A 65 -11.23 -6.11 9.04
C LYS A 65 -10.84 -4.89 8.21
N LEU A 66 -10.07 -4.00 8.81
CA LEU A 66 -9.48 -2.85 8.15
C LEU A 66 -8.03 -3.15 7.82
N TYR A 67 -7.68 -3.08 6.56
CA TYR A 67 -6.32 -3.30 6.09
C TYR A 67 -5.72 -1.99 5.59
N LEU A 68 -4.48 -1.75 5.99
CA LEU A 68 -3.59 -0.83 5.31
C LEU A 68 -2.90 -1.62 4.21
N VAL A 69 -2.97 -1.13 2.99
CA VAL A 69 -2.21 -1.64 1.84
C VAL A 69 -1.17 -0.58 1.49
N PHE A 70 0.06 -1.00 1.27
CA PHE A 70 1.18 -0.09 1.02
C PHE A 70 2.18 -0.71 0.06
N SER A 71 3.10 0.09 -0.45
CA SER A 71 4.25 -0.39 -1.19
C SER A 71 5.51 -0.25 -0.35
N ALA A 72 6.46 -1.19 -0.50
CA ALA A 72 7.74 -1.17 0.19
C ALA A 72 8.86 -1.68 -0.72
N GLY A 73 10.12 -1.46 -0.31
CA GLY A 73 11.31 -1.79 -1.08
C GLY A 73 11.70 -0.67 -2.06
N TRP A 74 12.70 -0.95 -2.89
CA TRP A 74 13.20 0.04 -3.84
C TRP A 74 12.38 0.05 -5.13
N TRP A 75 11.72 1.18 -5.40
CA TRP A 75 10.78 1.33 -6.51
C TRP A 75 11.39 1.11 -7.91
N ALA A 76 12.71 1.18 -8.05
CA ALA A 76 13.41 1.07 -9.32
C ALA A 76 13.93 -0.35 -9.64
N ASP A 77 13.63 -1.35 -8.81
CA ASP A 77 14.05 -2.72 -9.04
C ASP A 77 12.98 -3.75 -8.66
N GLU A 78 13.34 -5.01 -8.69
CA GLU A 78 12.48 -6.17 -8.41
C GLU A 78 12.14 -6.38 -6.92
N THR A 79 12.81 -5.64 -6.02
CA THR A 79 12.57 -5.73 -4.58
C THR A 79 11.35 -4.92 -4.15
N TYR A 80 10.81 -4.07 -5.03
CA TYR A 80 9.57 -3.35 -4.77
C TYR A 80 8.39 -4.32 -4.66
N TYR A 81 7.56 -4.14 -3.66
CA TYR A 81 6.43 -5.04 -3.40
C TYR A 81 5.24 -4.31 -2.77
N THR A 82 4.08 -4.95 -2.85
CA THR A 82 2.87 -4.55 -2.12
C THR A 82 2.77 -5.34 -0.84
N GLY A 83 2.71 -4.65 0.28
CA GLY A 83 2.50 -5.22 1.62
C GLY A 83 1.14 -4.87 2.21
N THR A 84 0.78 -5.55 3.28
CA THR A 84 -0.45 -5.30 4.02
C THR A 84 -0.20 -5.26 5.52
N ALA A 85 -0.98 -4.45 6.23
CA ALA A 85 -1.04 -4.43 7.69
C ALA A 85 -2.50 -4.42 8.15
N LEU A 86 -2.78 -4.97 9.32
CA LEU A 86 -4.10 -5.00 9.91
C LEU A 86 -4.22 -3.84 10.91
N CYS A 87 -5.22 -3.00 10.72
CA CYS A 87 -5.43 -1.80 11.54
C CYS A 87 -6.63 -1.95 12.48
N ASN A 88 -6.52 -1.38 13.67
CA ASN A 88 -7.61 -1.36 14.65
C ASN A 88 -8.70 -0.34 14.27
N SER A 89 -8.31 0.76 13.65
CA SER A 89 -9.17 1.83 13.14
C SER A 89 -8.39 2.68 12.13
N PRO A 90 -9.03 3.61 11.40
CA PRO A 90 -8.32 4.48 10.46
C PRO A 90 -7.21 5.35 11.06
N GLN A 91 -7.26 5.64 12.37
CA GLN A 91 -6.18 6.30 13.13
C GLN A 91 -5.58 5.39 14.22
N GLY A 92 -5.88 4.11 14.20
CA GLY A 92 -5.29 3.12 15.11
C GLY A 92 -4.02 2.54 14.55
N ALA A 93 -3.13 2.09 15.45
CA ALA A 93 -1.93 1.38 15.03
C ALA A 93 -2.26 0.19 14.14
N CYS A 94 -1.43 -0.02 13.12
CA CYS A 94 -1.51 -1.17 12.24
C CYS A 94 -0.35 -2.12 12.54
N GLU A 95 -0.63 -3.40 12.48
CA GLU A 95 0.37 -4.47 12.65
C GLU A 95 0.60 -5.16 11.31
N LEU A 96 1.87 -5.43 10.98
CA LEU A 96 2.21 -6.12 9.74
C LEU A 96 1.39 -7.41 9.62
N PHE A 97 0.73 -7.54 8.49
CA PHE A 97 -0.03 -8.75 8.16
C PHE A 97 0.78 -9.57 7.16
N ASP A 98 0.88 -10.87 7.38
CA ASP A 98 1.72 -11.77 6.59
C ASP A 98 1.12 -12.03 5.18
N PHE A 99 0.93 -10.94 4.46
CA PHE A 99 0.48 -10.96 3.08
C PHE A 99 1.27 -9.93 2.27
N GLU A 100 2.08 -10.41 1.34
CA GLU A 100 2.90 -9.60 0.47
C GLU A 100 2.77 -10.08 -0.99
N ALA A 101 2.52 -9.16 -1.91
CA ALA A 101 2.65 -9.43 -3.33
C ALA A 101 4.05 -9.02 -3.78
N LYS A 102 4.92 -10.00 -3.99
CA LYS A 102 6.29 -9.85 -4.47
C LYS A 102 6.43 -10.22 -5.94
N SER A 103 7.60 -10.01 -6.52
CA SER A 103 7.93 -10.47 -7.87
C SER A 103 7.65 -11.97 -8.00
N GLY A 104 6.98 -12.36 -9.07
CA GLY A 104 6.58 -13.75 -9.28
C GLY A 104 5.68 -13.93 -10.48
N THR A 105 4.88 -14.99 -10.48
CA THR A 105 3.90 -15.25 -11.53
C THR A 105 2.48 -15.15 -10.97
N TYR A 106 1.71 -14.22 -11.49
CA TYR A 106 0.31 -13.99 -11.09
C TYR A 106 -0.62 -14.27 -12.29
N LEU A 107 -1.60 -15.14 -12.12
CA LEU A 107 -2.53 -15.54 -13.19
C LEU A 107 -1.81 -15.96 -14.49
N GLY A 108 -0.67 -16.67 -14.36
CA GLY A 108 0.13 -17.11 -15.50
C GLY A 108 0.94 -16.02 -16.20
N ARG A 109 1.04 -14.83 -15.60
CA ARG A 109 1.81 -13.70 -16.13
C ARG A 109 2.94 -13.32 -15.16
N PRO A 110 4.15 -13.04 -15.66
CA PRO A 110 5.23 -12.55 -14.82
C PRO A 110 4.89 -11.15 -14.31
N VAL A 111 5.10 -10.95 -13.02
CA VAL A 111 4.98 -9.68 -12.31
C VAL A 111 6.30 -9.39 -11.64
N VAL A 112 6.86 -8.23 -11.85
CA VAL A 112 8.16 -7.80 -11.33
C VAL A 112 8.02 -6.45 -10.65
N GLY A 113 8.45 -6.35 -9.40
CA GLY A 113 8.36 -5.14 -8.59
C GLY A 113 6.92 -4.61 -8.47
N PRO A 114 5.95 -5.43 -7.98
CA PRO A 114 4.54 -5.02 -7.87
C PRO A 114 4.36 -3.99 -6.77
N GLY A 115 4.05 -2.76 -7.14
CA GLY A 115 3.83 -1.67 -6.18
C GLY A 115 3.06 -0.50 -6.78
N GLY A 116 3.03 0.63 -6.09
CA GLY A 116 2.15 1.74 -6.43
C GLY A 116 0.68 1.32 -6.31
N VAL A 117 0.37 0.63 -5.21
CA VAL A 117 -0.91 -0.03 -4.99
C VAL A 117 -2.03 0.97 -4.74
N SER A 118 -3.21 0.66 -5.24
CA SER A 118 -4.48 1.30 -4.86
C SER A 118 -5.58 0.24 -4.77
N VAL A 119 -6.53 0.44 -3.87
CA VAL A 119 -7.62 -0.50 -3.65
C VAL A 119 -8.95 0.18 -3.92
N ILE A 120 -9.80 -0.47 -4.70
CA ILE A 120 -11.10 0.04 -5.12
C ILE A 120 -12.17 -0.95 -4.70
N ASP A 121 -13.05 -0.54 -3.80
CA ASP A 121 -14.27 -1.27 -3.48
C ASP A 121 -15.42 -0.67 -4.32
N ASN A 122 -15.94 -1.44 -5.28
CA ASN A 122 -17.05 -1.02 -6.13
C ASN A 122 -18.42 -1.50 -5.61
N GLY A 123 -18.46 -2.07 -4.39
CA GLY A 123 -19.67 -2.61 -3.76
C GLY A 123 -20.06 -4.03 -4.23
N GLN A 124 -19.37 -4.58 -5.22
CA GLN A 124 -19.52 -5.96 -5.70
C GLN A 124 -18.26 -6.79 -5.41
N GLU A 125 -17.12 -6.19 -5.65
CA GLU A 125 -15.81 -6.81 -5.42
C GLU A 125 -14.78 -5.75 -5.01
N THR A 126 -13.75 -6.18 -4.31
CA THR A 126 -12.59 -5.36 -3.99
C THR A 126 -11.51 -5.63 -5.02
N LEU A 127 -11.18 -4.60 -5.80
CA LEU A 127 -10.11 -4.62 -6.80
C LEU A 127 -8.83 -4.06 -6.20
N VAL A 128 -7.70 -4.70 -6.52
CA VAL A 128 -6.36 -4.22 -6.19
C VAL A 128 -5.64 -3.90 -7.49
N VAL A 129 -5.18 -2.68 -7.61
CA VAL A 129 -4.45 -2.17 -8.76
C VAL A 129 -3.03 -1.89 -8.34
N PHE A 130 -2.07 -2.39 -9.06
CA PHE A 130 -0.65 -2.09 -8.88
C PHE A 130 0.06 -2.06 -10.23
N HIS A 131 1.26 -1.51 -10.27
CA HIS A 131 2.08 -1.59 -11.47
C HIS A 131 3.06 -2.76 -11.39
N SER A 132 3.51 -3.21 -12.56
CA SER A 132 4.59 -4.18 -12.72
C SER A 132 5.52 -3.76 -13.84
N TRP A 133 6.80 -4.08 -13.73
CA TRP A 133 7.74 -3.91 -14.82
C TRP A 133 7.42 -4.87 -15.96
N VAL A 134 7.50 -4.37 -17.20
CA VAL A 134 7.21 -5.13 -18.42
C VAL A 134 8.47 -5.87 -18.90
N GLY A 135 8.26 -7.09 -19.40
CA GLY A 135 9.34 -7.92 -19.95
C GLY A 135 10.22 -8.59 -18.89
N GLY A 136 9.78 -8.58 -17.61
CA GLY A 136 10.55 -9.15 -16.51
C GLY A 136 11.80 -8.36 -16.14
N THR A 137 11.97 -7.14 -16.67
CA THR A 137 13.11 -6.26 -16.40
C THR A 137 12.65 -5.07 -15.57
N ALA A 138 13.21 -4.92 -14.39
CA ALA A 138 13.07 -3.73 -13.55
C ALA A 138 14.22 -2.76 -13.83
N GLY A 139 13.99 -1.48 -13.55
CA GLY A 139 15.05 -0.49 -13.49
C GLY A 139 14.93 0.66 -14.49
N THR A 140 15.98 1.44 -14.56
CA THR A 140 16.05 2.66 -15.36
C THR A 140 15.87 2.36 -16.86
N GLY A 141 14.85 2.94 -17.46
CA GLY A 141 14.51 2.74 -18.88
C GLY A 141 13.51 1.62 -19.13
N GLY A 142 13.10 0.86 -18.11
CA GLY A 142 12.01 -0.11 -18.20
C GLY A 142 10.65 0.60 -18.32
N THR A 143 9.66 -0.16 -18.79
CA THR A 143 8.27 0.28 -18.86
C THR A 143 7.45 -0.42 -17.79
N ARG A 144 6.52 0.28 -17.18
CA ARG A 144 5.57 -0.30 -16.23
C ARG A 144 4.20 -0.43 -16.87
N THR A 145 3.47 -1.46 -16.48
CA THR A 145 2.07 -1.66 -16.85
C THR A 145 1.22 -1.82 -15.61
N SER A 146 -0.04 -1.43 -15.69
CA SER A 146 -1.01 -1.67 -14.62
C SER A 146 -1.44 -3.13 -14.62
N VAL A 147 -1.55 -3.69 -13.42
CA VAL A 147 -2.12 -5.01 -13.15
C VAL A 147 -3.33 -4.81 -12.27
N VAL A 148 -4.44 -5.42 -12.63
CA VAL A 148 -5.69 -5.37 -11.87
C VAL A 148 -6.06 -6.80 -11.49
N VAL A 149 -6.26 -7.04 -10.21
CA VAL A 149 -6.70 -8.33 -9.67
C VAL A 149 -7.79 -8.10 -8.63
N THR A 150 -8.59 -9.11 -8.33
CA THR A 150 -9.46 -9.05 -7.15
C THR A 150 -8.65 -9.31 -5.89
N ALA A 151 -9.10 -8.80 -4.74
CA ALA A 151 -8.46 -9.09 -3.46
C ALA A 151 -8.41 -10.61 -3.19
N GLU A 152 -9.46 -11.36 -3.59
CA GLU A 152 -9.47 -12.81 -3.48
C GLU A 152 -8.39 -13.49 -4.34
N GLN A 153 -8.20 -12.99 -5.58
CA GLN A 153 -7.13 -13.48 -6.44
C GLN A 153 -5.76 -13.20 -5.83
N LEU A 154 -5.56 -11.98 -5.32
CA LEU A 154 -4.30 -11.60 -4.70
C LEU A 154 -3.97 -12.48 -3.48
N ILE A 155 -4.94 -12.73 -2.59
CA ILE A 155 -4.78 -13.60 -1.41
C ILE A 155 -4.44 -15.05 -1.79
N LYS A 156 -5.01 -15.57 -2.86
CA LYS A 156 -4.71 -16.92 -3.36
C LYS A 156 -3.30 -17.10 -3.92
N PHE A 157 -2.61 -16.02 -4.26
CA PHE A 157 -1.25 -16.07 -4.80
C PHE A 157 -0.16 -15.98 -3.74
N ALA A 158 -0.51 -15.53 -2.55
CA ALA A 158 0.42 -15.42 -1.42
C ALA A 158 0.49 -16.69 -0.56
N ASN A 159 -0.37 -17.68 -0.83
CA ASN A 159 -0.38 -19.02 -0.24
C ASN A 159 0.02 -20.07 -1.27
#